data_af87c4a86ce9d655ab215620aa6f685f
#
_entry.id   af87c4a86ce9d655ab215620aa6f685f
#
_cell.length_a   1.000
_cell.length_b   1.000
_cell.length_c   1.000
_cell.angle_alpha   90.00
_cell.angle_beta   90.00
_cell.angle_gamma   90.00
#
_symmetry.space_group_name_H-M   'P 1'
#
loop_
_entity.id
_entity.type
_entity.pdbx_description
1 polymer ?
#
loop_
_entity_poly.entity_id
_entity_poly.type
_entity_poly.pdbx_seq_one_letter_code
_entity_poly.pdbx_strand_id
1 'polypeptide(L)'
;MDKPHLSNKIRVVSNRKKAANCTEKRLGFYAGYATTVSQTLRKPLFQRFLHWILKREEIEKRDVKDIQIRVFPFQKENGKFLAGRCNVDGVIRVFPKRWAFIQEKLRNHKKENIKTYVRRRAMATLIHEILHVKYGGDEGKVRHLTEKYFKIFMHHQNQDVLSTQNIQKMFFAF
;
A
#
# COMPACT_ATOMS: atom_id res chain seq x y z
N MET A 1 7.07 18.87 18.91
CA MET A 1 6.02 18.87 17.86
C MET A 1 6.14 17.58 17.08
N ASP A 2 5.21 16.65 17.27
CA ASP A 2 5.15 15.41 16.49
C ASP A 2 4.93 15.74 15.01
N LYS A 3 5.94 15.44 14.19
CA LYS A 3 5.80 15.58 12.74
C LYS A 3 4.67 14.67 12.26
N PRO A 4 3.64 15.19 11.58
CA PRO A 4 2.49 14.38 11.19
C PRO A 4 2.95 13.15 10.39
N HIS A 5 2.68 11.96 10.93
CA HIS A 5 2.95 10.71 10.22
C HIS A 5 2.02 10.59 9.01
N LEU A 6 2.47 9.93 7.93
CA LEU A 6 1.61 9.63 6.78
C LEU A 6 0.37 8.81 7.16
N SER A 7 0.43 8.10 8.29
CA SER A 7 -0.72 7.37 8.85
C SER A 7 -1.97 8.23 9.03
N ASN A 8 -1.82 9.52 9.34
CA ASN A 8 -2.93 10.46 9.52
C ASN A 8 -3.60 10.84 8.18
N LYS A 9 -2.91 10.62 7.06
CA LYS A 9 -3.42 10.87 5.70
C LYS A 9 -4.11 9.64 5.11
N ILE A 10 -4.06 8.48 5.76
CA ILE A 10 -4.68 7.24 5.29
C ILE A 10 -6.16 7.23 5.69
N ARG A 11 -7.04 7.03 4.72
CA ARG A 11 -8.47 6.84 4.96
C ARG A 11 -9.07 5.76 4.07
N VAL A 12 -10.09 5.07 4.56
CA VAL A 12 -10.87 4.11 3.78
C VAL A 12 -12.02 4.85 3.10
N VAL A 13 -12.16 4.64 1.80
CA VAL A 13 -13.18 5.31 0.97
C VAL A 13 -14.02 4.29 0.22
N SER A 14 -15.31 4.27 0.51
CA SER A 14 -16.30 3.44 -0.18
C SER A 14 -17.11 4.23 -1.20
N ASN A 15 -17.67 3.53 -2.16
CA ASN A 15 -18.62 4.08 -3.12
C ASN A 15 -20.03 3.55 -2.78
N ARG A 16 -20.93 4.43 -2.36
CA ARG A 16 -22.29 4.08 -1.93
C ARG A 16 -23.08 3.34 -3.01
N LYS A 17 -23.01 3.78 -4.28
CA LYS A 17 -23.70 3.12 -5.40
C LYS A 17 -23.19 1.69 -5.62
N LYS A 18 -21.87 1.49 -5.58
CA LYS A 18 -21.28 0.14 -5.70
C LYS A 18 -21.63 -0.72 -4.49
N ALA A 19 -21.67 -0.17 -3.29
CA ALA A 19 -22.05 -0.89 -2.08
C ALA A 19 -23.53 -1.36 -2.15
N ALA A 20 -24.46 -0.50 -2.59
CA ALA A 20 -25.87 -0.83 -2.72
C ALA A 20 -26.12 -1.94 -3.77
N ASN A 21 -25.28 -2.04 -4.80
CA ASN A 21 -25.37 -3.04 -5.87
C ASN A 21 -24.50 -4.29 -5.63
N CYS A 22 -23.95 -4.43 -4.43
CA CYS A 22 -23.06 -5.52 -4.06
C CYS A 22 -23.76 -6.49 -3.11
N THR A 23 -23.57 -7.81 -3.29
CA THR A 23 -24.06 -8.78 -2.31
C THR A 23 -23.36 -8.60 -0.96
N GLU A 24 -24.04 -8.91 0.14
CA GLU A 24 -23.46 -8.81 1.50
C GLU A 24 -22.13 -9.54 1.62
N LYS A 25 -22.02 -10.74 1.05
CA LYS A 25 -20.78 -11.53 1.05
C LYS A 25 -19.63 -10.81 0.36
N ARG A 26 -19.87 -10.17 -0.79
CA ARG A 26 -18.85 -9.40 -1.50
C ARG A 26 -18.51 -8.11 -0.77
N LEU A 27 -19.53 -7.43 -0.22
CA LEU A 27 -19.33 -6.21 0.55
C LEU A 27 -18.48 -6.50 1.79
N GLY A 28 -18.79 -7.53 2.55
CA GLY A 28 -17.99 -7.99 3.71
C GLY A 28 -16.55 -8.31 3.33
N PHE A 29 -16.36 -8.99 2.20
CA PHE A 29 -15.01 -9.27 1.69
C PHE A 29 -14.22 -7.99 1.39
N TYR A 30 -14.80 -7.05 0.63
CA TYR A 30 -14.10 -5.82 0.26
C TYR A 30 -13.86 -4.90 1.46
N ALA A 31 -14.79 -4.85 2.41
CA ALA A 31 -14.59 -4.13 3.67
C ALA A 31 -13.44 -4.73 4.49
N GLY A 32 -13.41 -6.06 4.64
CA GLY A 32 -12.33 -6.77 5.32
C GLY A 32 -10.98 -6.62 4.62
N TYR A 33 -10.96 -6.62 3.28
CA TYR A 33 -9.76 -6.33 2.49
C TYR A 33 -9.24 -4.92 2.78
N ALA A 34 -10.10 -3.90 2.71
CA ALA A 34 -9.73 -2.51 2.97
C ALA A 34 -9.23 -2.31 4.41
N THR A 35 -9.87 -2.97 5.39
CA THR A 35 -9.43 -2.98 6.80
C THR A 35 -8.03 -3.57 6.94
N THR A 36 -7.76 -4.72 6.32
CA THR A 36 -6.44 -5.35 6.33
C THR A 36 -5.37 -4.45 5.72
N VAL A 37 -5.67 -3.79 4.60
CA VAL A 37 -4.79 -2.83 3.95
C VAL A 37 -4.53 -1.64 4.87
N SER A 38 -5.58 -1.04 5.44
CA SER A 38 -5.47 0.11 6.35
C SER A 38 -4.59 -0.20 7.56
N GLN A 39 -4.84 -1.32 8.22
CA GLN A 39 -4.04 -1.76 9.36
C GLN A 39 -2.57 -1.99 8.98
N THR A 40 -2.32 -2.57 7.79
CA THR A 40 -0.97 -2.84 7.30
C THR A 40 -0.21 -1.56 7.04
N LEU A 41 -0.83 -0.63 6.31
CA LEU A 41 -0.18 0.63 5.93
C LEU A 41 0.05 1.57 7.12
N ARG A 42 -0.74 1.44 8.19
CA ARG A 42 -0.58 2.22 9.43
C ARG A 42 0.44 1.63 10.42
N LYS A 43 0.99 0.45 10.16
CA LYS A 43 1.97 -0.17 11.08
C LYS A 43 3.18 0.77 11.30
N PRO A 44 3.59 0.99 12.56
CA PRO A 44 4.68 1.92 12.87
C PRO A 44 5.98 1.63 12.11
N LEU A 45 6.36 0.36 11.99
CA LEU A 45 7.54 -0.05 11.24
C LEU A 45 7.46 0.37 9.77
N PHE A 46 6.32 0.12 9.11
CA PHE A 46 6.13 0.51 7.72
C PHE A 46 6.07 2.03 7.54
N GLN A 47 5.47 2.75 8.49
CA GLN A 47 5.43 4.22 8.48
C GLN A 47 6.83 4.84 8.63
N ARG A 48 7.69 4.27 9.48
CA ARG A 48 9.10 4.69 9.58
C ARG A 48 9.85 4.44 8.28
N PHE A 49 9.63 3.29 7.66
CA PHE A 49 10.24 2.96 6.36
C PHE A 49 9.77 3.91 5.25
N LEU A 50 8.47 4.23 5.17
CA LEU A 50 7.96 5.23 4.23
C LEU A 50 8.60 6.60 4.46
N HIS A 51 8.75 7.01 5.72
CA HIS A 51 9.43 8.26 6.02
C HIS A 51 10.89 8.27 5.54
N TRP A 52 11.59 7.16 5.70
CA TRP A 52 12.95 6.99 5.18
C TRP A 52 12.97 7.10 3.64
N ILE A 53 12.04 6.45 2.92
CA ILE A 53 11.92 6.60 1.45
C ILE A 53 11.69 8.07 1.07
N LEU A 54 10.74 8.75 1.71
CA LEU A 54 10.45 10.15 1.43
C LEU A 54 11.70 11.02 1.58
N LYS A 55 12.45 10.84 2.67
CA LYS A 55 13.70 11.57 2.91
C LYS A 55 14.76 11.25 1.87
N ARG A 56 14.95 9.96 1.56
CA ARG A 56 15.96 9.50 0.58
C ARG A 56 15.68 10.00 -0.83
N GLU A 57 14.42 10.03 -1.20
CA GLU A 57 13.97 10.47 -2.51
C GLU A 57 13.65 11.98 -2.55
N GLU A 58 13.87 12.70 -1.46
CA GLU A 58 13.58 14.14 -1.36
C GLU A 58 12.13 14.50 -1.73
N ILE A 59 11.19 13.58 -1.40
CA ILE A 59 9.75 13.80 -1.55
C ILE A 59 9.25 14.47 -0.28
N GLU A 60 8.65 15.64 -0.39
CA GLU A 60 8.10 16.31 0.76
C GLU A 60 6.77 15.67 1.20
N LYS A 61 6.55 15.58 2.51
CA LYS A 61 5.28 15.05 3.05
C LYS A 61 4.05 15.81 2.58
N ARG A 62 4.20 17.11 2.29
CA ARG A 62 3.11 17.95 1.78
C ARG A 62 2.69 17.55 0.36
N ASP A 63 3.58 16.96 -0.43
CA ASP A 63 3.29 16.53 -1.80
C ASP A 63 2.40 15.28 -1.82
N VAL A 64 2.43 14.47 -0.75
CA VAL A 64 1.45 13.40 -0.50
C VAL A 64 0.28 13.99 0.27
N LYS A 65 -0.80 14.39 -0.40
CA LYS A 65 -1.95 15.05 0.24
C LYS A 65 -2.87 14.10 0.98
N ASP A 66 -3.19 12.96 0.36
CA ASP A 66 -4.18 12.02 0.87
C ASP A 66 -3.87 10.60 0.37
N ILE A 67 -4.11 9.59 1.19
CA ILE A 67 -3.95 8.18 0.85
C ILE A 67 -5.30 7.48 1.04
N GLN A 68 -5.98 7.20 -0.07
CA GLN A 68 -7.30 6.59 -0.09
C GLN A 68 -7.20 5.08 -0.32
N ILE A 69 -7.59 4.30 0.66
CA ILE A 69 -7.81 2.86 0.49
C ILE A 69 -9.22 2.68 -0.05
N ARG A 70 -9.33 2.31 -1.30
CA ARG A 70 -10.62 2.13 -1.97
C ARG A 70 -11.19 0.76 -1.63
N VAL A 71 -12.46 0.72 -1.26
CA VAL A 71 -13.15 -0.54 -0.94
C VAL A 71 -13.37 -1.40 -2.18
N PHE A 72 -13.67 -0.79 -3.33
CA PHE A 72 -13.96 -1.52 -4.57
C PHE A 72 -12.83 -1.41 -5.59
N PRO A 73 -12.62 -2.47 -6.40
CA PRO A 73 -11.63 -2.45 -7.47
C PRO A 73 -11.97 -1.40 -8.54
N PHE A 74 -10.94 -0.92 -9.23
CA PHE A 74 -11.06 0.00 -10.36
C PHE A 74 -10.49 -0.64 -11.62
N GLN A 75 -11.29 -0.69 -12.66
CA GLN A 75 -10.93 -1.21 -13.97
C GLN A 75 -10.71 -0.06 -14.94
N LYS A 76 -9.60 -0.09 -15.68
CA LYS A 76 -9.37 0.83 -16.80
C LYS A 76 -10.22 0.44 -18.01
N GLU A 77 -10.39 1.37 -18.95
CA GLU A 77 -11.09 1.15 -20.22
C GLU A 77 -10.51 -0.02 -21.04
N ASN A 78 -9.20 -0.27 -20.92
CA ASN A 78 -8.51 -1.40 -21.55
C ASN A 78 -8.68 -2.75 -20.81
N GLY A 79 -9.63 -2.87 -19.89
CA GLY A 79 -9.91 -4.10 -19.13
C GLY A 79 -8.94 -4.41 -17.99
N LYS A 80 -7.85 -3.65 -17.80
CA LYS A 80 -6.87 -3.88 -16.74
C LYS A 80 -7.32 -3.29 -15.41
N PHE A 81 -7.17 -4.06 -14.33
CA PHE A 81 -7.43 -3.61 -12.97
C PHE A 81 -6.19 -2.96 -12.35
N LEU A 82 -6.36 -1.76 -11.83
CA LEU A 82 -5.28 -1.03 -11.17
C LEU A 82 -4.99 -1.58 -9.78
N ALA A 83 -3.72 -1.55 -9.39
CA ALA A 83 -3.30 -1.75 -8.00
C ALA A 83 -3.37 -0.45 -7.20
N GLY A 84 -2.93 0.64 -7.80
CA GLY A 84 -2.95 1.97 -7.25
C GLY A 84 -3.03 3.03 -8.35
N ARG A 85 -3.08 4.28 -7.94
CA ARG A 85 -3.00 5.46 -8.79
C ARG A 85 -2.59 6.67 -7.97
N CYS A 86 -1.53 7.35 -8.38
CA CYS A 86 -1.18 8.67 -7.91
C CYS A 86 -1.72 9.72 -8.89
N ASN A 87 -2.42 10.72 -8.38
CA ASN A 87 -2.85 11.87 -9.18
C ASN A 87 -1.80 12.98 -9.10
N VAL A 88 -1.84 13.90 -10.07
CA VAL A 88 -0.96 15.10 -10.12
C VAL A 88 -1.07 15.98 -8.88
N ASP A 89 -2.25 15.94 -8.21
CA ASP A 89 -2.51 16.69 -6.99
C ASP A 89 -1.98 16.02 -5.70
N GLY A 90 -1.25 14.90 -5.81
CA GLY A 90 -0.68 14.17 -4.69
C GLY A 90 -1.68 13.28 -3.94
N VAL A 91 -2.85 13.02 -4.50
CA VAL A 91 -3.82 12.04 -3.96
C VAL A 91 -3.47 10.66 -4.46
N ILE A 92 -3.17 9.77 -3.53
CA ILE A 92 -2.85 8.35 -3.81
C ILE A 92 -4.07 7.49 -3.55
N ARG A 93 -4.41 6.60 -4.48
CA ARG A 93 -5.47 5.60 -4.33
C ARG A 93 -4.91 4.20 -4.40
N VAL A 94 -5.29 3.36 -3.43
CA VAL A 94 -4.93 1.93 -3.38
C VAL A 94 -6.21 1.12 -3.59
N PHE A 95 -6.19 0.20 -4.55
CA PHE A 95 -7.37 -0.58 -4.94
C PHE A 95 -7.23 -2.06 -4.56
N PRO A 96 -8.31 -2.74 -4.15
CA PRO A 96 -8.29 -4.16 -3.88
C PRO A 96 -8.18 -4.98 -5.17
N LYS A 97 -7.79 -6.24 -5.04
CA LYS A 97 -7.97 -7.26 -6.07
C LYS A 97 -9.44 -7.65 -6.18
N ARG A 98 -9.84 -8.11 -7.36
CA ARG A 98 -11.20 -8.62 -7.59
C ARG A 98 -11.50 -9.81 -6.69
N TRP A 99 -12.74 -9.90 -6.26
CA TRP A 99 -13.26 -11.05 -5.51
C TRP A 99 -12.94 -12.40 -6.17
N ALA A 100 -13.23 -12.55 -7.48
CA ALA A 100 -12.97 -13.78 -8.22
C ALA A 100 -11.50 -14.22 -8.17
N PHE A 101 -10.56 -13.28 -8.31
CA PHE A 101 -9.13 -13.56 -8.22
C PHE A 101 -8.72 -14.09 -6.84
N ILE A 102 -9.26 -13.50 -5.77
CA ILE A 102 -8.95 -13.95 -4.42
C ILE A 102 -9.61 -15.30 -4.12
N GLN A 103 -10.82 -15.54 -4.62
CA GLN A 103 -11.47 -16.84 -4.48
C GLN A 103 -10.68 -17.96 -5.16
N GLU A 104 -10.17 -17.73 -6.36
CA GLU A 104 -9.30 -18.66 -7.07
C GLU A 104 -8.03 -18.96 -6.25
N LYS A 105 -7.39 -17.93 -5.72
CA LYS A 105 -6.24 -18.12 -4.83
C LYS A 105 -6.59 -18.90 -3.56
N LEU A 106 -7.74 -18.65 -2.96
CA LEU A 106 -8.19 -19.38 -1.75
C LEU A 106 -8.44 -20.87 -1.98
N ARG A 107 -8.78 -21.28 -3.21
CA ARG A 107 -8.91 -22.70 -3.56
C ARG A 107 -7.56 -23.43 -3.53
N ASN A 108 -6.48 -22.71 -3.87
CA ASN A 108 -5.15 -23.28 -4.06
C ASN A 108 -4.20 -22.99 -2.90
N HIS A 109 -4.56 -22.11 -1.95
CA HIS A 109 -3.68 -21.66 -0.87
C HIS A 109 -4.43 -21.50 0.46
N LYS A 110 -3.68 -21.61 1.57
CA LYS A 110 -4.22 -21.37 2.93
C LYS A 110 -4.58 -19.87 3.09
N LYS A 111 -5.61 -19.57 3.92
CA LYS A 111 -6.05 -18.20 4.22
C LYS A 111 -4.90 -17.27 4.68
N GLU A 112 -3.96 -17.81 5.46
CA GLU A 112 -2.80 -17.02 5.94
C GLU A 112 -1.92 -16.54 4.81
N ASN A 113 -1.72 -17.35 3.77
CA ASN A 113 -0.96 -16.96 2.58
C ASN A 113 -1.66 -15.82 1.81
N ILE A 114 -2.99 -15.84 1.76
CA ILE A 114 -3.76 -14.76 1.12
C ILE A 114 -3.65 -13.45 1.91
N LYS A 115 -3.74 -13.50 3.22
CA LYS A 115 -3.58 -12.33 4.07
C LYS A 115 -2.18 -11.70 3.93
N THR A 116 -1.16 -12.56 3.89
CA THR A 116 0.23 -12.14 3.64
C THR A 116 0.38 -11.52 2.25
N TYR A 117 -0.23 -12.12 1.22
CA TYR A 117 -0.27 -11.56 -0.13
C TYR A 117 -0.91 -10.17 -0.16
N VAL A 118 -2.09 -10.00 0.48
CA VAL A 118 -2.79 -8.70 0.53
C VAL A 118 -1.91 -7.64 1.20
N ARG A 119 -1.28 -7.99 2.32
CA ARG A 119 -0.38 -7.07 3.05
C ARG A 119 0.82 -6.65 2.21
N ARG A 120 1.53 -7.60 1.60
CA ARG A 120 2.70 -7.34 0.75
C ARG A 120 2.33 -6.49 -0.46
N ARG A 121 1.22 -6.83 -1.12
CA ARG A 121 0.71 -6.06 -2.25
C ARG A 121 0.39 -4.62 -1.85
N ALA A 122 -0.28 -4.40 -0.73
CA ALA A 122 -0.63 -3.06 -0.26
C ALA A 122 0.62 -2.19 -0.03
N MET A 123 1.63 -2.74 0.63
CA MET A 123 2.89 -2.04 0.90
C MET A 123 3.64 -1.70 -0.40
N ALA A 124 3.80 -2.68 -1.31
CA ALA A 124 4.45 -2.47 -2.60
C ALA A 124 3.69 -1.42 -3.44
N THR A 125 2.35 -1.48 -3.46
CA THR A 125 1.53 -0.50 -4.16
C THR A 125 1.73 0.90 -3.60
N LEU A 126 1.70 1.09 -2.28
CA LEU A 126 1.89 2.43 -1.70
C LEU A 126 3.29 2.99 -1.97
N ILE A 127 4.34 2.17 -1.89
CA ILE A 127 5.70 2.58 -2.26
C ILE A 127 5.72 3.05 -3.73
N HIS A 128 5.13 2.28 -4.64
CA HIS A 128 5.05 2.59 -6.06
C HIS A 128 4.36 3.93 -6.32
N GLU A 129 3.20 4.14 -5.73
CA GLU A 129 2.42 5.38 -5.93
C GLU A 129 3.10 6.61 -5.29
N ILE A 130 3.80 6.45 -4.16
CA ILE A 130 4.59 7.53 -3.57
C ILE A 130 5.74 7.96 -4.51
N LEU A 131 6.40 7.01 -5.17
CA LEU A 131 7.47 7.31 -6.12
C LEU A 131 6.96 8.07 -7.35
N HIS A 132 5.71 7.84 -7.77
CA HIS A 132 5.09 8.63 -8.83
C HIS A 132 4.93 10.11 -8.48
N VAL A 133 4.89 10.49 -7.21
CA VAL A 133 4.88 11.90 -6.77
C VAL A 133 6.11 12.65 -7.29
N LYS A 134 7.28 11.99 -7.30
CA LYS A 134 8.53 12.57 -7.80
C LYS A 134 8.80 12.28 -9.27
N TYR A 135 8.57 11.05 -9.68
CA TYR A 135 9.02 10.57 -10.99
C TYR A 135 7.92 10.60 -12.07
N GLY A 136 6.71 11.04 -11.70
CA GLY A 136 5.60 11.20 -12.64
C GLY A 136 5.32 9.92 -13.43
N GLY A 137 5.34 10.00 -14.75
CA GLY A 137 5.05 8.87 -15.67
C GLY A 137 6.21 7.93 -15.95
N ASP A 138 7.40 8.10 -15.32
CA ASP A 138 8.55 7.21 -15.54
C ASP A 138 8.34 5.85 -14.86
N GLU A 139 7.50 5.02 -15.47
CA GLU A 139 7.16 3.68 -14.98
C GLU A 139 8.38 2.75 -14.82
N GLY A 140 9.38 2.88 -15.68
CA GLY A 140 10.59 2.08 -15.61
C GLY A 140 11.37 2.33 -14.32
N LYS A 141 11.62 3.59 -14.02
CA LYS A 141 12.31 4.03 -12.81
C LYS A 141 11.49 3.72 -11.55
N VAL A 142 10.19 4.01 -11.57
CA VAL A 142 9.29 3.76 -10.44
C VAL A 142 9.25 2.26 -10.10
N ARG A 143 9.13 1.37 -11.08
CA ARG A 143 9.18 -0.09 -10.86
C ARG A 143 10.51 -0.54 -10.27
N HIS A 144 11.61 -0.10 -10.85
CA HIS A 144 12.94 -0.46 -10.35
C HIS A 144 13.12 -0.05 -8.89
N LEU A 145 12.78 1.19 -8.54
CA LEU A 145 12.88 1.68 -7.17
C LEU A 145 11.89 0.99 -6.23
N THR A 146 10.66 0.70 -6.69
CA THR A 146 9.67 -0.06 -5.90
C THR A 146 10.22 -1.43 -5.51
N GLU A 147 10.76 -2.18 -6.47
CA GLU A 147 11.36 -3.50 -6.19
C GLU A 147 12.52 -3.40 -5.21
N LYS A 148 13.42 -2.44 -5.42
CA LYS A 148 14.57 -2.20 -4.56
C LYS A 148 14.13 -1.92 -3.13
N TYR A 149 13.24 -0.95 -2.91
CA TYR A 149 12.79 -0.57 -1.58
C TYR A 149 11.96 -1.66 -0.91
N PHE A 150 11.09 -2.33 -1.68
CA PHE A 150 10.32 -3.42 -1.13
C PHE A 150 11.20 -4.60 -0.67
N LYS A 151 12.24 -4.96 -1.44
CA LYS A 151 13.23 -5.98 -1.04
C LYS A 151 13.97 -5.57 0.25
N ILE A 152 14.40 -4.31 0.36
CA ILE A 152 15.03 -3.77 1.57
C ILE A 152 14.10 -3.94 2.77
N PHE A 153 12.84 -3.51 2.65
CA PHE A 153 11.86 -3.62 3.73
C PHE A 153 11.62 -5.07 4.14
N MET A 154 11.44 -5.98 3.19
CA MET A 154 11.20 -7.40 3.47
C MET A 154 12.39 -8.08 4.11
N HIS A 155 13.61 -7.73 3.70
CA HIS A 155 14.83 -8.25 4.31
C HIS A 155 14.91 -7.85 5.79
N HIS A 156 14.62 -6.59 6.10
CA HIS A 156 14.60 -6.10 7.50
C HIS A 156 13.48 -6.73 8.32
N GLN A 157 12.29 -6.93 7.78
CA GLN A 157 11.22 -7.64 8.49
C GLN A 157 11.64 -9.06 8.90
N ASN A 158 12.38 -9.76 8.05
CA ASN A 158 12.84 -11.11 8.36
C ASN A 158 13.97 -11.12 9.39
N GLN A 159 14.80 -10.07 9.46
CA GLN A 159 15.85 -9.91 10.48
C GLN A 159 15.30 -9.46 11.82
N ASP A 160 14.16 -8.74 11.88
CA ASP A 160 13.50 -8.31 13.11
C ASP A 160 12.98 -9.47 13.96
N VAL A 161 12.74 -10.61 13.36
CA VAL A 161 12.48 -11.85 14.12
C VAL A 161 13.73 -12.29 14.89
N LEU A 162 14.93 -11.78 14.53
CA LEU A 162 16.22 -12.16 15.11
C LEU A 162 16.91 -11.06 15.94
N SER A 163 16.62 -9.78 15.76
CA SER A 163 17.12 -8.72 16.67
C SER A 163 16.50 -7.34 16.46
N THR A 164 15.78 -6.85 17.47
CA THR A 164 15.21 -5.49 17.54
C THR A 164 16.31 -4.38 17.57
N GLN A 165 17.56 -4.73 17.88
CA GLN A 165 18.67 -3.77 18.03
C GLN A 165 19.31 -3.29 16.72
N ASN A 166 19.24 -4.06 15.62
CA ASN A 166 19.87 -3.70 14.37
C ASN A 166 19.10 -2.70 13.52
N ILE A 167 17.79 -2.58 13.71
CA ILE A 167 16.94 -1.66 12.94
C ILE A 167 17.19 -0.21 13.31
N GLN A 168 17.38 0.08 14.62
CA GLN A 168 17.68 1.45 15.06
C GLN A 168 18.96 1.99 14.43
N LYS A 169 20.01 1.17 14.31
CA LYS A 169 21.29 1.59 13.70
C LYS A 169 21.16 1.94 12.21
N MET A 170 20.32 1.24 11.45
CA MET A 170 20.23 1.43 10.00
C MET A 170 19.32 2.58 9.56
N PHE A 171 18.31 2.93 10.37
CA PHE A 171 17.42 4.07 10.09
C PHE A 171 17.92 5.41 10.71
N PHE A 172 18.90 5.37 11.60
CA PHE A 172 19.44 6.54 12.31
C PHE A 172 20.93 6.80 12.04
N ALA A 173 21.58 6.03 11.17
CA ALA A 173 23.00 6.20 10.83
C ALA A 173 23.24 7.20 9.68
N PHE A 174 22.37 8.22 9.53
CA PHE A 174 22.58 9.36 8.62
C PHE A 174 22.10 10.65 9.25
#